data_d453dbe7c1c5ac2d98e9b82165c94b4c
#
_entry.id   d453dbe7c1c5ac2d98e9b82165c94b4c
#
_cell.length_a   1.000
_cell.length_b   1.000
_cell.length_c   1.000
_cell.angle_alpha   90.00
_cell.angle_beta   90.00
_cell.angle_gamma   90.00
#
_symmetry.space_group_name_H-M   'P 1'
#
loop_
_entity.id
_entity.type
_entity.pdbx_description
1 polymer ?
#
loop_
_entity_poly.entity_id
_entity_poly.type
_entity_poly.pdbx_seq_one_letter_code
_entity_poly.pdbx_strand_id
1 'polypeptide(L)'
;MNINELPFETEQMIASLRIWVEAESPSFNATAVNKVIDLAAYDLASMGASIERVPGRFGFGDILRATLDNSTGENTKAGVVICCHADTVHPLGSLHTMPYRREGNKLFGAGVLSCKSGLFICLEAVRQLIHSNIQMHLPVTFLIVPDKEAGCPSSREFIEASVRHAKYALVPEPAAADGGVVLGRSAVLRFELDVKVDTVHELKSSDHTGVKSPIYEMARQVIDIEEMSTADCNFSVGTIQSGQWANFAEKCLAEVISEAKTTAAVKESTEKMLALNSPNPDSGLHVNRSVKLPLWESDEHCKNLYDELVKAGEELSLELNHSTAGGGSLGNISGAMGIATLDGLGARGLCNQLPGACRSRAEYLEIDSLPERGKLMAALLARLN
;
A
#
# COMPACT_ATOMS: atom_id res chain seq x y z
N MET A 1 -34.03 -7.22 4.91
CA MET A 1 -33.44 -7.41 3.58
C MET A 1 -32.17 -8.24 3.76
N ASN A 2 -31.99 -9.27 2.97
CA ASN A 2 -30.82 -10.14 3.07
C ASN A 2 -29.62 -9.46 2.36
N ILE A 3 -28.41 -9.55 2.90
CA ILE A 3 -27.20 -8.97 2.29
C ILE A 3 -27.00 -9.49 0.83
N ASN A 4 -27.39 -10.75 0.57
CA ASN A 4 -27.38 -11.32 -0.77
C ASN A 4 -28.20 -10.54 -1.82
N GLU A 5 -29.24 -9.84 -1.35
CA GLU A 5 -30.20 -9.09 -2.20
C GLU A 5 -29.77 -7.64 -2.41
N LEU A 6 -28.65 -7.20 -1.81
CA LEU A 6 -28.14 -5.86 -2.02
C LEU A 6 -27.80 -5.64 -3.51
N PRO A 7 -28.23 -4.51 -4.10
CA PRO A 7 -28.11 -4.27 -5.54
C PRO A 7 -26.72 -3.81 -5.94
N PHE A 8 -25.74 -4.73 -5.90
CA PHE A 8 -24.41 -4.51 -6.46
C PHE A 8 -24.46 -4.80 -7.97
N GLU A 9 -24.95 -3.83 -8.73
CA GLU A 9 -25.12 -3.94 -10.18
C GLU A 9 -23.77 -3.79 -10.89
N THR A 10 -23.25 -4.87 -11.47
CA THR A 10 -21.90 -4.95 -12.05
C THR A 10 -21.62 -3.86 -13.07
N GLU A 11 -22.54 -3.62 -14.01
CA GLU A 11 -22.33 -2.62 -15.06
C GLU A 11 -22.32 -1.19 -14.50
N GLN A 12 -23.11 -0.93 -13.46
CA GLN A 12 -23.10 0.35 -12.77
C GLN A 12 -21.80 0.55 -11.99
N MET A 13 -21.32 -0.52 -11.32
CA MET A 13 -20.03 -0.47 -10.61
C MET A 13 -18.86 -0.20 -11.58
N ILE A 14 -18.84 -0.87 -12.75
CA ILE A 14 -17.83 -0.63 -13.79
C ILE A 14 -17.88 0.83 -14.26
N ALA A 15 -19.07 1.34 -14.58
CA ALA A 15 -19.22 2.72 -15.05
C ALA A 15 -18.77 3.76 -14.01
N SER A 16 -19.10 3.52 -12.73
CA SER A 16 -18.70 4.40 -11.64
C SER A 16 -17.19 4.32 -11.33
N LEU A 17 -16.62 3.11 -11.31
CA LEU A 17 -15.18 2.91 -11.09
C LEU A 17 -14.32 3.58 -12.17
N ARG A 18 -14.84 3.75 -13.38
CA ARG A 18 -14.15 4.45 -14.46
C ARG A 18 -13.71 5.85 -14.05
N ILE A 19 -14.56 6.60 -13.37
CA ILE A 19 -14.27 7.98 -12.93
C ILE A 19 -13.04 7.98 -12.00
N TRP A 20 -12.94 6.99 -11.12
CA TRP A 20 -11.83 6.84 -10.18
C TRP A 20 -10.52 6.46 -10.89
N VAL A 21 -10.60 5.56 -11.87
CA VAL A 21 -9.40 5.12 -12.61
C VAL A 21 -8.89 6.21 -13.53
N GLU A 22 -9.78 6.96 -14.18
CA GLU A 22 -9.40 8.08 -15.06
C GLU A 22 -8.86 9.30 -14.30
N ALA A 23 -9.10 9.39 -12.99
CA ALA A 23 -8.41 10.33 -12.11
C ALA A 23 -7.01 9.81 -11.76
N GLU A 24 -6.01 10.04 -12.62
CA GLU A 24 -4.61 9.66 -12.36
C GLU A 24 -4.10 10.30 -11.07
N SER A 25 -3.35 9.52 -10.26
CA SER A 25 -2.95 9.97 -8.93
C SER A 25 -1.54 9.47 -8.53
N PRO A 26 -0.47 9.81 -9.28
CA PRO A 26 0.88 9.46 -8.87
C PRO A 26 1.26 10.08 -7.53
N SER A 27 1.88 9.32 -6.64
CA SER A 27 2.18 9.70 -5.24
C SER A 27 2.88 11.06 -5.12
N PHE A 28 3.81 11.36 -6.03
CA PHE A 28 4.58 12.62 -6.02
C PHE A 28 3.91 13.78 -6.75
N ASN A 29 2.59 13.69 -6.97
CA ASN A 29 1.81 14.80 -7.53
C ASN A 29 0.59 15.08 -6.65
N ALA A 30 0.78 15.96 -5.66
CA ALA A 30 -0.25 16.32 -4.68
C ALA A 30 -1.57 16.75 -5.32
N THR A 31 -1.51 17.56 -6.40
CA THR A 31 -2.69 18.05 -7.10
C THR A 31 -3.49 16.91 -7.74
N ALA A 32 -2.80 15.91 -8.31
CA ALA A 32 -3.44 14.76 -8.92
C ALA A 32 -4.03 13.81 -7.87
N VAL A 33 -3.31 13.53 -6.79
CA VAL A 33 -3.82 12.74 -5.67
C VAL A 33 -5.03 13.40 -5.04
N ASN A 34 -5.00 14.72 -4.85
CA ASN A 34 -6.11 15.47 -4.25
C ASN A 34 -7.40 15.38 -5.07
N LYS A 35 -7.37 15.15 -6.37
CA LYS A 35 -8.58 14.88 -7.16
C LYS A 35 -9.28 13.58 -6.73
N VAL A 36 -8.52 12.54 -6.41
CA VAL A 36 -9.08 11.28 -5.90
C VAL A 36 -9.59 11.47 -4.47
N ILE A 37 -8.87 12.26 -3.66
CA ILE A 37 -9.34 12.65 -2.31
C ILE A 37 -10.65 13.45 -2.39
N ASP A 38 -10.80 14.35 -3.37
CA ASP A 38 -12.03 15.13 -3.58
C ASP A 38 -13.21 14.23 -3.96
N LEU A 39 -12.99 13.24 -4.84
CA LEU A 39 -14.01 12.24 -5.19
C LEU A 39 -14.47 11.47 -3.94
N ALA A 40 -13.52 10.98 -3.12
CA ALA A 40 -13.82 10.25 -1.91
C ALA A 40 -14.56 11.12 -0.88
N ALA A 41 -14.11 12.35 -0.68
CA ALA A 41 -14.75 13.30 0.25
C ALA A 41 -16.19 13.61 -0.18
N TYR A 42 -16.42 13.81 -1.48
CA TYR A 42 -17.75 14.04 -2.01
C TYR A 42 -18.69 12.85 -1.78
N ASP A 43 -18.25 11.64 -2.12
CA ASP A 43 -19.01 10.42 -1.93
C ASP A 43 -19.35 10.19 -0.45
N LEU A 44 -18.36 10.30 0.44
CA LEU A 44 -18.54 10.11 1.88
C LEU A 44 -19.43 11.18 2.51
N ALA A 45 -19.27 12.44 2.11
CA ALA A 45 -20.16 13.52 2.56
C ALA A 45 -21.61 13.30 2.12
N SER A 46 -21.82 12.79 0.89
CA SER A 46 -23.17 12.46 0.39
C SER A 46 -23.86 11.33 1.17
N MET A 47 -23.07 10.48 1.81
CA MET A 47 -23.53 9.41 2.73
C MET A 47 -23.70 9.88 4.18
N GLY A 48 -23.45 11.17 4.47
CA GLY A 48 -23.60 11.75 5.80
C GLY A 48 -22.37 11.64 6.69
N ALA A 49 -21.20 11.32 6.15
CA ALA A 49 -19.98 11.27 6.93
C ALA A 49 -19.53 12.67 7.40
N SER A 50 -18.98 12.73 8.61
CA SER A 50 -18.21 13.88 9.08
C SER A 50 -16.84 13.86 8.42
N ILE A 51 -16.47 14.92 7.70
CA ILE A 51 -15.26 15.02 6.90
C ILE A 51 -14.21 15.83 7.63
N GLU A 52 -13.02 15.24 7.78
CA GLU A 52 -11.80 15.93 8.21
C GLU A 52 -10.73 15.78 7.13
N ARG A 53 -10.18 16.90 6.68
CA ARG A 53 -9.10 16.94 5.70
C ARG A 53 -7.87 17.57 6.32
N VAL A 54 -6.75 16.83 6.27
CA VAL A 54 -5.47 17.27 6.83
C VAL A 54 -4.50 17.49 5.67
N PRO A 55 -3.93 18.68 5.53
CA PRO A 55 -2.96 18.97 4.48
C PRO A 55 -1.75 18.04 4.55
N GLY A 56 -1.35 17.51 3.38
CA GLY A 56 -0.17 16.67 3.27
C GLY A 56 1.13 17.43 3.54
N ARG A 57 2.16 16.70 3.99
CA ARG A 57 3.51 17.23 4.23
C ARG A 57 4.45 16.77 3.09
N PHE A 58 5.60 17.40 2.98
CA PHE A 58 6.66 17.00 2.03
C PHE A 58 6.26 16.97 0.57
N GLY A 59 5.25 17.76 0.17
CA GLY A 59 4.75 17.81 -1.20
C GLY A 59 3.77 16.71 -1.59
N PHE A 60 3.33 15.88 -0.65
CA PHE A 60 2.27 14.89 -0.87
C PHE A 60 0.87 15.52 -0.80
N GLY A 61 -0.13 14.78 -1.32
CA GLY A 61 -1.54 15.16 -1.23
C GLY A 61 -2.07 15.16 0.20
N ASP A 62 -3.33 15.55 0.36
CA ASP A 62 -3.99 15.63 1.65
C ASP A 62 -4.41 14.25 2.17
N ILE A 63 -4.54 14.14 3.48
CA ILE A 63 -5.11 12.98 4.16
C ILE A 63 -6.59 13.26 4.39
N LEU A 64 -7.44 12.27 4.11
CA LEU A 64 -8.88 12.34 4.38
C LEU A 64 -9.25 11.36 5.49
N ARG A 65 -9.91 11.87 6.53
CA ARG A 65 -10.62 11.07 7.52
C ARG A 65 -12.10 11.40 7.45
N ALA A 66 -12.92 10.38 7.21
CA ALA A 66 -14.37 10.56 7.11
C ALA A 66 -15.05 9.52 8.00
N THR A 67 -15.88 9.97 8.94
CA THR A 67 -16.51 9.11 9.92
C THR A 67 -18.04 9.12 9.75
N LEU A 68 -18.58 7.93 9.59
CA LEU A 68 -20.00 7.63 9.63
C LEU A 68 -20.32 7.09 11.01
N ASP A 69 -21.01 7.88 11.81
CA ASP A 69 -21.47 7.49 13.14
C ASP A 69 -22.98 7.22 13.10
N ASN A 70 -23.32 5.96 12.88
CA ASN A 70 -24.69 5.47 12.94
C ASN A 70 -24.96 4.74 14.27
N SER A 71 -24.06 4.88 15.25
CA SER A 71 -24.21 4.23 16.55
C SER A 71 -25.34 4.88 17.35
N THR A 72 -26.29 4.08 17.84
CA THR A 72 -27.42 4.52 18.69
C THR A 72 -27.08 4.55 20.19
N GLY A 73 -25.77 4.45 20.52
CA GLY A 73 -25.29 4.31 21.92
C GLY A 73 -24.49 5.50 22.43
N GLU A 74 -24.67 5.84 23.70
CA GLU A 74 -23.97 6.92 24.43
C GLU A 74 -22.45 6.74 24.59
N ASN A 75 -21.82 5.73 24.00
CA ASN A 75 -20.39 5.46 24.10
C ASN A 75 -19.72 5.62 22.73
N THR A 76 -18.73 6.49 22.68
CA THR A 76 -17.69 6.56 21.66
C THR A 76 -16.88 5.25 21.66
N LYS A 77 -17.51 4.16 21.18
CA LYS A 77 -16.84 2.87 21.09
C LYS A 77 -15.75 2.94 20.03
N ALA A 78 -14.68 2.26 20.28
CA ALA A 78 -13.70 1.94 19.25
C ALA A 78 -14.44 1.36 18.04
N GLY A 79 -14.32 2.03 16.89
CA GLY A 79 -15.03 1.67 15.66
C GLY A 79 -14.20 0.83 14.70
N VAL A 80 -14.69 0.74 13.48
CA VAL A 80 -13.97 0.17 12.34
C VAL A 80 -13.24 1.28 11.61
N VAL A 81 -11.93 1.10 11.34
CA VAL A 81 -11.16 1.99 10.45
C VAL A 81 -10.89 1.25 9.16
N ILE A 82 -11.41 1.77 8.05
CA ILE A 82 -11.11 1.29 6.70
C ILE A 82 -9.91 2.10 6.20
N CYS A 83 -8.75 1.43 6.12
CA CYS A 83 -7.48 2.07 5.73
C CYS A 83 -7.28 1.93 4.23
N CYS A 84 -7.42 3.03 3.51
CA CYS A 84 -7.26 3.11 2.05
C CYS A 84 -6.15 4.07 1.67
N HIS A 85 -5.72 4.00 0.42
CA HIS A 85 -4.85 5.03 -0.16
C HIS A 85 -5.40 5.54 -1.49
N ALA A 86 -5.04 6.77 -1.85
CA ALA A 86 -5.49 7.43 -3.07
C ALA A 86 -4.41 7.47 -4.15
N ASP A 87 -3.15 7.24 -3.78
CA ASP A 87 -2.00 7.34 -4.67
C ASP A 87 -1.73 6.06 -5.45
N THR A 88 -1.03 6.21 -6.56
CA THR A 88 -0.55 5.11 -7.40
C THR A 88 0.92 5.31 -7.78
N VAL A 89 1.58 4.20 -8.16
CA VAL A 89 2.94 4.23 -8.72
C VAL A 89 3.00 4.67 -10.18
N HIS A 90 1.85 4.77 -10.84
CA HIS A 90 1.76 5.10 -12.26
C HIS A 90 1.95 6.59 -12.49
N PRO A 91 2.87 7.04 -13.37
CA PRO A 91 3.05 8.46 -13.67
C PRO A 91 1.84 9.05 -14.40
N LEU A 92 1.73 10.40 -14.39
CA LEU A 92 0.74 11.10 -15.22
C LEU A 92 0.91 10.73 -16.70
N GLY A 93 -0.23 10.56 -17.39
CA GLY A 93 -0.27 10.13 -18.78
C GLY A 93 -0.27 8.61 -18.95
N SER A 94 -0.25 7.83 -17.88
CA SER A 94 -0.31 6.36 -17.95
C SER A 94 -1.58 5.87 -18.66
N LEU A 95 -2.67 6.61 -18.60
CA LEU A 95 -3.91 6.28 -19.32
C LEU A 95 -3.74 6.20 -20.84
N HIS A 96 -2.71 6.84 -21.44
CA HIS A 96 -2.42 6.68 -22.87
C HIS A 96 -1.92 5.28 -23.21
N THR A 97 -1.23 4.62 -22.28
CA THR A 97 -0.66 3.29 -22.50
C THR A 97 -1.42 2.18 -21.74
N MET A 98 -2.19 2.57 -20.73
CA MET A 98 -3.02 1.71 -19.88
C MET A 98 -4.44 2.29 -19.77
N PRO A 99 -5.18 2.42 -20.89
CA PRO A 99 -6.52 2.99 -20.89
C PRO A 99 -7.48 2.11 -20.10
N TYR A 100 -8.50 2.75 -19.50
CA TYR A 100 -9.61 2.02 -18.92
C TYR A 100 -10.35 1.26 -20.01
N ARG A 101 -10.31 -0.07 -19.97
CA ARG A 101 -10.92 -0.92 -20.97
C ARG A 101 -11.33 -2.26 -20.39
N ARG A 102 -12.40 -2.83 -20.96
CA ARG A 102 -12.90 -4.16 -20.63
C ARG A 102 -12.51 -5.16 -21.70
N GLU A 103 -12.05 -6.34 -21.27
CA GLU A 103 -11.82 -7.51 -22.13
C GLU A 103 -12.40 -8.75 -21.42
N GLY A 104 -13.57 -9.22 -21.85
CA GLY A 104 -14.28 -10.31 -21.20
C GLY A 104 -14.58 -9.98 -19.72
N ASN A 105 -14.11 -10.84 -18.80
CA ASN A 105 -14.23 -10.64 -17.35
C ASN A 105 -13.10 -9.80 -16.73
N LYS A 106 -12.28 -9.14 -17.55
CA LYS A 106 -11.15 -8.32 -17.08
C LYS A 106 -11.38 -6.84 -17.33
N LEU A 107 -11.07 -6.03 -16.33
CA LEU A 107 -11.10 -4.59 -16.40
C LEU A 107 -9.68 -4.05 -16.17
N PHE A 108 -9.14 -3.40 -17.18
CA PHE A 108 -7.79 -2.84 -17.19
C PHE A 108 -7.81 -1.34 -16.90
N GLY A 109 -6.72 -0.84 -16.35
CA GLY A 109 -6.51 0.59 -16.11
C GLY A 109 -5.42 0.84 -15.07
N ALA A 110 -4.82 2.02 -15.09
CA ALA A 110 -3.79 2.39 -14.12
C ALA A 110 -4.38 2.52 -12.70
N GLY A 111 -3.90 1.71 -11.76
CA GLY A 111 -4.39 1.69 -10.38
C GLY A 111 -5.78 1.05 -10.21
N VAL A 112 -6.29 0.36 -11.24
CA VAL A 112 -7.61 -0.25 -11.21
C VAL A 112 -7.74 -1.32 -10.12
N LEU A 113 -6.70 -2.09 -9.89
CA LEU A 113 -6.66 -3.14 -8.88
C LEU A 113 -5.96 -2.69 -7.60
N SER A 114 -4.76 -2.11 -7.74
CA SER A 114 -3.84 -1.85 -6.62
C SER A 114 -4.32 -0.78 -5.63
N CYS A 115 -5.30 0.04 -6.01
CA CYS A 115 -5.72 1.18 -5.19
C CYS A 115 -7.23 1.43 -5.30
N LYS A 116 -7.71 1.72 -6.52
CA LYS A 116 -9.02 2.39 -6.71
C LYS A 116 -10.20 1.47 -6.53
N SER A 117 -10.10 0.19 -6.96
CA SER A 117 -11.21 -0.75 -6.79
C SER A 117 -11.48 -1.08 -5.32
N GLY A 118 -10.43 -1.23 -4.51
CA GLY A 118 -10.61 -1.54 -3.08
C GLY A 118 -11.32 -0.41 -2.34
N LEU A 119 -10.86 0.83 -2.53
CA LEU A 119 -11.54 2.00 -1.97
C LEU A 119 -12.99 2.10 -2.49
N PHE A 120 -13.21 1.95 -3.79
CA PHE A 120 -14.53 1.99 -4.41
C PHE A 120 -15.47 0.91 -3.86
N ILE A 121 -15.00 -0.33 -3.69
CA ILE A 121 -15.76 -1.45 -3.11
C ILE A 121 -16.23 -1.11 -1.69
N CYS A 122 -15.37 -0.53 -0.86
CA CYS A 122 -15.72 -0.13 0.50
C CYS A 122 -16.76 0.98 0.53
N LEU A 123 -16.62 1.99 -0.33
CA LEU A 123 -17.59 3.07 -0.47
C LEU A 123 -18.96 2.53 -0.90
N GLU A 124 -18.96 1.64 -1.90
CA GLU A 124 -20.19 1.03 -2.40
C GLU A 124 -20.86 0.13 -1.36
N ALA A 125 -20.08 -0.65 -0.60
CA ALA A 125 -20.60 -1.48 0.49
C ALA A 125 -21.36 -0.63 1.54
N VAL A 126 -20.75 0.45 1.99
CA VAL A 126 -21.36 1.36 2.96
C VAL A 126 -22.59 2.06 2.36
N ARG A 127 -22.50 2.50 1.09
CA ARG A 127 -23.64 3.12 0.39
C ARG A 127 -24.85 2.18 0.33
N GLN A 128 -24.62 0.91 -0.02
CA GLN A 128 -25.69 -0.08 -0.10
C GLN A 128 -26.32 -0.40 1.27
N LEU A 129 -25.50 -0.47 2.33
CA LEU A 129 -26.02 -0.65 3.70
C LEU A 129 -26.92 0.52 4.12
N ILE A 130 -26.49 1.76 3.88
CA ILE A 130 -27.27 2.96 4.20
C ILE A 130 -28.56 3.01 3.40
N HIS A 131 -28.52 2.82 2.08
CA HIS A 131 -29.71 2.87 1.22
C HIS A 131 -30.71 1.77 1.55
N SER A 132 -30.23 0.61 2.03
CA SER A 132 -31.08 -0.52 2.41
C SER A 132 -31.52 -0.48 3.88
N ASN A 133 -31.16 0.58 4.63
CA ASN A 133 -31.40 0.72 6.07
C ASN A 133 -30.88 -0.47 6.89
N ILE A 134 -29.76 -1.07 6.47
CA ILE A 134 -29.08 -2.11 7.23
C ILE A 134 -28.12 -1.42 8.20
N GLN A 135 -28.25 -1.73 9.48
CA GLN A 135 -27.51 -1.09 10.56
C GLN A 135 -26.05 -1.60 10.59
N MET A 136 -25.12 -0.66 10.67
CA MET A 136 -23.75 -0.89 11.12
C MET A 136 -23.72 -0.60 12.63
N HIS A 137 -23.28 -1.57 13.45
CA HIS A 137 -23.32 -1.44 14.91
C HIS A 137 -22.16 -0.63 15.49
N LEU A 138 -21.11 -0.45 14.71
CA LEU A 138 -19.92 0.34 15.07
C LEU A 138 -19.81 1.57 14.16
N PRO A 139 -19.24 2.68 14.64
CA PRO A 139 -18.82 3.77 13.78
C PRO A 139 -17.82 3.27 12.73
N VAL A 140 -17.98 3.73 11.49
CA VAL A 140 -17.07 3.39 10.38
C VAL A 140 -16.31 4.64 9.97
N THR A 141 -14.99 4.59 10.06
CA THR A 141 -14.09 5.67 9.65
C THR A 141 -13.30 5.24 8.43
N PHE A 142 -13.42 5.98 7.34
CA PHE A 142 -12.51 5.89 6.20
C PHE A 142 -11.29 6.75 6.49
N LEU A 143 -10.11 6.14 6.45
CA LEU A 143 -8.83 6.82 6.47
C LEU A 143 -8.18 6.62 5.10
N ILE A 144 -8.10 7.70 4.31
CA ILE A 144 -7.58 7.67 2.94
C ILE A 144 -6.31 8.50 2.88
N VAL A 145 -5.18 7.85 2.62
CA VAL A 145 -3.86 8.47 2.64
C VAL A 145 -3.31 8.71 1.22
N PRO A 146 -2.48 9.76 1.04
CA PRO A 146 -2.01 10.18 -0.28
C PRO A 146 -0.67 9.58 -0.71
N ASP A 147 0.00 8.77 0.13
CA ASP A 147 1.44 8.49 0.03
C ASP A 147 1.85 7.07 0.43
N LYS A 148 0.92 6.11 0.35
CA LYS A 148 1.19 4.70 0.70
C LYS A 148 2.27 4.09 -0.17
N GLU A 149 2.24 4.36 -1.47
CA GLU A 149 3.22 3.82 -2.43
C GLU A 149 4.63 4.39 -2.20
N ALA A 150 4.72 5.57 -1.59
CA ALA A 150 5.98 6.16 -1.14
C ALA A 150 6.44 5.66 0.25
N GLY A 151 5.63 4.87 0.96
CA GLY A 151 5.92 4.34 2.30
C GLY A 151 5.38 5.20 3.45
N CYS A 152 4.38 6.01 3.20
CA CYS A 152 3.66 6.84 4.16
C CYS A 152 4.50 7.94 4.85
N PRO A 153 5.39 8.67 4.16
CA PRO A 153 6.24 9.67 4.83
C PRO A 153 5.45 10.84 5.40
N SER A 154 4.33 11.21 4.79
CA SER A 154 3.45 12.29 5.25
C SER A 154 2.37 11.81 6.22
N SER A 155 1.85 10.61 6.00
CA SER A 155 0.64 10.12 6.68
C SER A 155 0.90 9.18 7.86
N ARG A 156 2.13 8.68 8.07
CA ARG A 156 2.44 7.63 9.05
C ARG A 156 1.92 7.89 10.45
N GLU A 157 2.25 9.06 11.01
CA GLU A 157 1.82 9.45 12.36
C GLU A 157 0.30 9.54 12.46
N PHE A 158 -0.35 10.01 11.40
CA PHE A 158 -1.81 10.12 11.34
C PHE A 158 -2.50 8.77 11.25
N ILE A 159 -1.92 7.81 10.50
CA ILE A 159 -2.39 6.43 10.44
C ILE A 159 -2.33 5.81 11.84
N GLU A 160 -1.16 5.87 12.48
CA GLU A 160 -0.97 5.31 13.82
C GLU A 160 -1.92 5.91 14.85
N ALA A 161 -2.14 7.22 14.81
CA ALA A 161 -3.08 7.90 15.71
C ALA A 161 -4.54 7.47 15.44
N SER A 162 -4.92 7.31 14.18
CA SER A 162 -6.29 6.94 13.78
C SER A 162 -6.63 5.49 14.13
N VAL A 163 -5.68 4.55 13.96
CA VAL A 163 -5.94 3.13 14.25
C VAL A 163 -5.75 2.77 15.71
N ARG A 164 -5.02 3.55 16.50
CA ARG A 164 -4.68 3.26 17.90
C ARG A 164 -5.87 2.88 18.79
N HIS A 165 -7.00 3.47 18.53
CA HIS A 165 -8.24 3.27 19.29
C HIS A 165 -9.32 2.54 18.51
N ALA A 166 -8.98 2.04 17.31
CA ALA A 166 -9.90 1.25 16.52
C ALA A 166 -10.08 -0.14 17.15
N LYS A 167 -11.29 -0.68 17.03
CA LYS A 167 -11.55 -2.08 17.35
C LYS A 167 -11.07 -2.98 16.23
N TYR A 168 -11.29 -2.55 14.99
CA TYR A 168 -10.95 -3.28 13.79
C TYR A 168 -10.33 -2.35 12.75
N ALA A 169 -9.35 -2.85 12.04
CA ALA A 169 -8.78 -2.21 10.85
C ALA A 169 -9.01 -3.09 9.62
N LEU A 170 -9.65 -2.54 8.60
CA LEU A 170 -9.94 -3.21 7.34
C LEU A 170 -9.15 -2.56 6.22
N VAL A 171 -8.39 -3.34 5.45
CA VAL A 171 -7.51 -2.84 4.41
C VAL A 171 -7.90 -3.46 3.07
N PRO A 172 -8.47 -2.68 2.13
CA PRO A 172 -8.96 -3.20 0.87
C PRO A 172 -7.87 -3.24 -0.22
N GLU A 173 -6.67 -3.74 0.12
CA GLU A 173 -5.68 -4.13 -0.89
C GLU A 173 -6.24 -5.29 -1.72
N PRO A 174 -5.67 -5.59 -2.89
CA PRO A 174 -6.10 -6.72 -3.72
C PRO A 174 -6.19 -8.02 -2.93
N ALA A 175 -7.23 -8.81 -3.19
CA ALA A 175 -7.34 -10.16 -2.66
C ALA A 175 -6.22 -11.05 -3.19
N ALA A 176 -5.93 -12.15 -2.47
CA ALA A 176 -5.08 -13.20 -2.97
C ALA A 176 -5.69 -13.83 -4.25
N ALA A 177 -4.88 -14.53 -5.04
CA ALA A 177 -5.31 -15.09 -6.33
C ALA A 177 -6.48 -16.09 -6.21
N ASP A 178 -6.60 -16.77 -5.08
CA ASP A 178 -7.71 -17.66 -4.73
C ASP A 178 -8.93 -16.94 -4.12
N GLY A 179 -8.90 -15.61 -4.03
CA GLY A 179 -9.91 -14.80 -3.35
C GLY A 179 -9.74 -14.71 -1.85
N GLY A 180 -8.71 -15.32 -1.29
CA GLY A 180 -8.39 -15.26 0.14
C GLY A 180 -7.97 -13.86 0.60
N VAL A 181 -7.94 -13.71 1.94
CA VAL A 181 -7.51 -12.47 2.60
C VAL A 181 -6.11 -12.61 3.19
N VAL A 182 -5.55 -11.50 3.65
CA VAL A 182 -4.20 -11.45 4.20
C VAL A 182 -4.28 -11.18 5.71
N LEU A 183 -3.66 -12.08 6.50
CA LEU A 183 -3.58 -12.02 7.96
C LEU A 183 -2.14 -11.80 8.47
N GLY A 184 -1.26 -11.35 7.62
CA GLY A 184 0.12 -11.07 7.99
C GLY A 184 0.90 -10.56 6.80
N ARG A 185 1.92 -9.74 7.04
CA ARG A 185 2.75 -9.19 5.97
C ARG A 185 4.21 -9.12 6.38
N SER A 186 5.08 -9.45 5.42
CA SER A 186 6.51 -9.21 5.54
C SER A 186 6.81 -7.76 5.88
N ALA A 187 7.87 -7.54 6.65
CA ALA A 187 8.40 -6.20 6.82
C ALA A 187 8.98 -5.68 5.50
N VAL A 188 8.82 -4.40 5.22
CA VAL A 188 9.49 -3.72 4.11
C VAL A 188 10.44 -2.69 4.67
N LEU A 189 11.72 -2.87 4.41
CA LEU A 189 12.79 -1.96 4.80
C LEU A 189 13.33 -1.25 3.56
N ARG A 190 13.54 0.04 3.64
CA ARG A 190 14.17 0.81 2.57
C ARG A 190 15.45 1.43 3.10
N PHE A 191 16.52 1.28 2.32
CA PHE A 191 17.83 1.84 2.62
C PHE A 191 18.28 2.74 1.49
N GLU A 192 18.94 3.80 1.87
CA GLU A 192 19.62 4.72 0.95
C GLU A 192 21.14 4.55 1.13
N LEU A 193 21.83 4.30 0.05
CA LEU A 193 23.29 4.23 -0.01
C LEU A 193 23.81 5.50 -0.65
N ASP A 194 24.82 6.11 -0.04
CA ASP A 194 25.54 7.28 -0.55
C ASP A 194 27.02 6.95 -0.59
N VAL A 195 27.56 6.79 -1.78
CA VAL A 195 28.99 6.60 -2.02
C VAL A 195 29.59 7.89 -2.52
N LYS A 196 30.60 8.39 -1.81
CA LYS A 196 31.41 9.55 -2.22
C LYS A 196 32.86 9.16 -2.30
N VAL A 197 33.57 9.68 -3.27
CA VAL A 197 35.04 9.56 -3.39
C VAL A 197 35.64 10.94 -3.30
N ASP A 198 36.62 11.09 -2.45
CA ASP A 198 37.37 12.36 -2.35
C ASP A 198 38.34 12.52 -3.52
N THR A 199 37.83 13.10 -4.61
CA THR A 199 38.58 13.31 -5.85
C THR A 199 39.62 14.43 -5.74
N VAL A 200 39.58 15.23 -4.67
CA VAL A 200 40.46 16.42 -4.53
C VAL A 200 41.94 16.03 -4.32
N HIS A 201 42.19 14.91 -3.67
CA HIS A 201 43.57 14.42 -3.47
C HIS A 201 44.15 13.77 -4.71
N GLU A 202 43.37 13.23 -5.61
CA GLU A 202 43.79 12.38 -6.73
C GLU A 202 44.01 13.15 -8.04
N LEU A 203 43.29 14.25 -8.24
CA LEU A 203 43.51 15.15 -9.39
C LEU A 203 44.86 15.85 -9.35
N LYS A 204 45.62 15.77 -8.25
CA LYS A 204 46.97 16.35 -8.10
C LYS A 204 48.10 15.40 -8.55
N SER A 205 47.81 14.12 -8.75
CA SER A 205 48.77 13.17 -9.26
C SER A 205 48.56 12.95 -10.77
N SER A 206 49.60 13.04 -11.55
CA SER A 206 49.57 12.74 -13.00
C SER A 206 49.36 11.24 -13.30
N ASP A 207 49.29 10.41 -12.28
CA ASP A 207 49.07 8.98 -12.37
C ASP A 207 47.66 8.66 -11.82
N HIS A 208 46.71 8.55 -12.72
CA HIS A 208 45.31 8.17 -12.41
C HIS A 208 45.09 6.65 -12.27
N THR A 209 46.20 5.87 -12.20
CA THR A 209 46.14 4.42 -12.04
C THR A 209 45.75 4.07 -10.61
N GLY A 210 44.48 3.69 -10.39
CA GLY A 210 44.01 3.18 -9.09
C GLY A 210 42.77 3.83 -8.53
N VAL A 211 42.39 5.03 -9.03
CA VAL A 211 41.18 5.73 -8.59
C VAL A 211 39.93 4.96 -9.00
N LYS A 212 39.19 4.46 -8.03
CA LYS A 212 37.92 3.79 -8.28
C LYS A 212 36.80 4.80 -8.13
N SER A 213 36.05 5.01 -9.20
CA SER A 213 34.89 5.92 -9.17
C SER A 213 33.82 5.48 -8.17
N PRO A 214 32.99 6.40 -7.65
CA PRO A 214 31.83 6.04 -6.81
C PRO A 214 30.88 5.06 -7.51
N ILE A 215 30.83 5.11 -8.84
CA ILE A 215 30.04 4.16 -9.65
C ILE A 215 30.61 2.75 -9.54
N TYR A 216 31.94 2.59 -9.60
CA TYR A 216 32.59 1.29 -9.44
C TYR A 216 32.32 0.70 -8.04
N GLU A 217 32.47 1.51 -7.01
CA GLU A 217 32.19 1.08 -5.64
C GLU A 217 30.72 0.70 -5.45
N MET A 218 29.81 1.53 -5.96
CA MET A 218 28.38 1.22 -5.91
C MET A 218 28.04 -0.07 -6.67
N ALA A 219 28.66 -0.32 -7.81
CA ALA A 219 28.44 -1.55 -8.57
C ALA A 219 28.83 -2.81 -7.76
N ARG A 220 29.91 -2.74 -6.97
CA ARG A 220 30.28 -3.81 -6.04
C ARG A 220 29.23 -3.99 -4.94
N GLN A 221 28.84 -2.88 -4.30
CA GLN A 221 27.81 -2.92 -3.25
C GLN A 221 26.50 -3.50 -3.77
N VAL A 222 26.10 -3.20 -4.99
CA VAL A 222 24.92 -3.79 -5.63
C VAL A 222 25.02 -5.31 -5.72
N ILE A 223 26.16 -5.84 -6.19
CA ILE A 223 26.37 -7.29 -6.29
C ILE A 223 26.32 -7.93 -4.90
N ASP A 224 27.06 -7.38 -3.95
CA ASP A 224 27.14 -7.89 -2.59
C ASP A 224 25.74 -7.89 -1.92
N ILE A 225 24.94 -6.84 -2.13
CA ILE A 225 23.58 -6.70 -1.58
C ILE A 225 22.61 -7.72 -2.18
N GLU A 226 22.57 -7.87 -3.50
CA GLU A 226 21.68 -8.83 -4.17
C GLU A 226 22.02 -10.28 -3.74
N GLU A 227 23.30 -10.60 -3.50
CA GLU A 227 23.76 -11.90 -3.01
C GLU A 227 23.41 -12.16 -1.53
N MET A 228 23.02 -11.14 -0.75
CA MET A 228 22.54 -11.32 0.63
C MET A 228 21.15 -11.94 0.73
N SER A 229 20.43 -12.05 -0.38
CA SER A 229 19.07 -12.58 -0.41
C SER A 229 19.00 -14.02 0.08
N THR A 230 17.98 -14.33 0.87
CA THR A 230 17.72 -15.65 1.45
C THR A 230 16.23 -16.02 1.28
N ALA A 231 15.84 -17.20 1.71
CA ALA A 231 14.41 -17.59 1.70
C ALA A 231 13.52 -16.70 2.58
N ASP A 232 14.09 -16.12 3.65
CA ASP A 232 13.35 -15.30 4.63
C ASP A 232 13.55 -13.80 4.46
N CYS A 233 14.51 -13.39 3.65
CA CYS A 233 14.81 -12.00 3.38
C CYS A 233 15.27 -11.81 1.94
N ASN A 234 14.55 -10.98 1.20
CA ASN A 234 14.90 -10.61 -0.16
C ASN A 234 15.46 -9.18 -0.18
N PHE A 235 16.53 -8.95 -0.95
CA PHE A 235 17.07 -7.63 -1.22
C PHE A 235 16.96 -7.31 -2.71
N SER A 236 16.65 -6.07 -3.02
CA SER A 236 16.62 -5.60 -4.40
C SER A 236 17.04 -4.13 -4.48
N VAL A 237 17.98 -3.85 -5.38
CA VAL A 237 18.41 -2.48 -5.68
C VAL A 237 17.48 -1.87 -6.71
N GLY A 238 16.65 -0.91 -6.27
CA GLY A 238 15.60 -0.31 -7.09
C GLY A 238 16.07 0.81 -8.00
N THR A 239 17.03 1.63 -7.52
CA THR A 239 17.58 2.76 -8.28
C THR A 239 19.05 2.94 -8.03
N ILE A 240 19.75 3.41 -9.07
CA ILE A 240 21.13 3.91 -8.99
C ILE A 240 21.18 5.23 -9.75
N GLN A 241 21.75 6.25 -9.12
CA GLN A 241 21.89 7.58 -9.71
C GLN A 241 23.30 8.11 -9.48
N SER A 242 23.98 8.48 -10.56
CA SER A 242 25.34 9.01 -10.51
C SER A 242 25.71 9.75 -11.78
N GLY A 243 26.72 10.60 -11.66
CA GLY A 243 27.43 11.23 -12.77
C GLY A 243 26.64 12.32 -13.50
N GLN A 244 27.39 13.04 -14.31
CA GLN A 244 26.92 13.97 -15.34
C GLN A 244 27.74 13.74 -16.61
N TRP A 245 27.16 14.09 -17.75
CA TRP A 245 27.83 13.97 -19.03
C TRP A 245 29.18 14.72 -19.04
N ALA A 246 30.23 14.03 -19.47
CA ALA A 246 31.60 14.56 -19.63
C ALA A 246 32.38 14.89 -18.33
N ASN A 247 31.89 14.51 -17.13
CA ASN A 247 32.61 14.69 -15.88
C ASN A 247 32.86 13.37 -15.13
N PHE A 248 33.87 13.33 -14.28
CA PHE A 248 34.02 12.25 -13.30
C PHE A 248 32.88 12.33 -12.28
N ALA A 249 32.37 11.18 -11.94
CA ALA A 249 31.34 11.11 -10.89
C ALA A 249 32.00 11.35 -9.53
N GLU A 250 31.43 12.27 -8.73
CA GLU A 250 31.88 12.57 -7.36
C GLU A 250 31.04 11.79 -6.33
N LYS A 251 29.86 11.35 -6.74
CA LYS A 251 28.86 10.72 -5.88
C LYS A 251 28.07 9.68 -6.64
N CYS A 252 27.68 8.60 -5.95
CA CYS A 252 26.69 7.63 -6.44
C CYS A 252 25.68 7.31 -5.35
N LEU A 253 24.41 7.38 -5.68
CA LEU A 253 23.28 7.07 -4.80
C LEU A 253 22.59 5.80 -5.26
N ALA A 254 22.15 4.97 -4.32
CA ALA A 254 21.27 3.85 -4.60
C ALA A 254 20.17 3.74 -3.55
N GLU A 255 18.99 3.24 -3.97
CA GLU A 255 17.93 2.83 -3.07
C GLU A 255 17.78 1.31 -3.10
N VAL A 256 17.71 0.70 -1.91
CA VAL A 256 17.55 -0.73 -1.71
C VAL A 256 16.27 -0.99 -0.94
N ILE A 257 15.51 -1.98 -1.40
CA ILE A 257 14.35 -2.51 -0.69
C ILE A 257 14.74 -3.89 -0.16
N SER A 258 14.41 -4.15 1.10
CA SER A 258 14.50 -5.49 1.69
C SER A 258 13.14 -5.88 2.22
N GLU A 259 12.68 -7.09 1.86
CA GLU A 259 11.47 -7.71 2.40
C GLU A 259 11.88 -8.84 3.35
N ALA A 260 11.47 -8.76 4.61
CA ALA A 260 11.81 -9.72 5.64
C ALA A 260 10.56 -10.38 6.24
N LYS A 261 10.53 -11.72 6.26
CA LYS A 261 9.37 -12.51 6.66
C LYS A 261 9.28 -12.78 8.17
N THR A 262 10.38 -12.61 8.89
CA THR A 262 10.47 -12.92 10.32
C THR A 262 11.17 -11.80 11.08
N THR A 263 10.94 -11.73 12.40
CA THR A 263 11.64 -10.78 13.27
C THR A 263 13.15 -10.95 13.21
N ALA A 264 13.64 -12.19 13.12
CA ALA A 264 15.08 -12.48 12.98
C ALA A 264 15.62 -11.93 11.66
N ALA A 265 14.91 -12.14 10.55
CA ALA A 265 15.29 -11.62 9.23
C ALA A 265 15.29 -10.09 9.20
N VAL A 266 14.33 -9.42 9.86
CA VAL A 266 14.30 -7.94 9.99
C VAL A 266 15.54 -7.42 10.70
N LYS A 267 15.96 -8.09 11.77
CA LYS A 267 17.16 -7.73 12.53
C LYS A 267 18.40 -7.96 11.68
N GLU A 268 18.56 -9.15 11.13
CA GLU A 268 19.70 -9.55 10.31
C GLU A 268 19.87 -8.66 9.10
N SER A 269 18.78 -8.38 8.34
CA SER A 269 18.84 -7.50 7.17
C SER A 269 19.29 -6.09 7.54
N THR A 270 18.79 -5.56 8.65
CA THR A 270 19.17 -4.24 9.14
C THR A 270 20.66 -4.20 9.52
N GLU A 271 21.12 -5.20 10.27
CA GLU A 271 22.51 -5.29 10.70
C GLU A 271 23.46 -5.44 9.50
N LYS A 272 23.15 -6.31 8.54
CA LYS A 272 23.94 -6.50 7.31
C LYS A 272 24.05 -5.20 6.51
N MET A 273 22.94 -4.52 6.28
CA MET A 273 22.93 -3.27 5.51
C MET A 273 23.72 -2.16 6.20
N LEU A 274 23.56 -2.00 7.52
CA LEU A 274 24.28 -0.96 8.27
C LEU A 274 25.77 -1.29 8.49
N ALA A 275 26.18 -2.56 8.33
CA ALA A 275 27.56 -3.01 8.43
C ALA A 275 28.31 -2.93 7.08
N LEU A 276 27.64 -2.57 5.99
CA LEU A 276 28.30 -2.35 4.70
C LEU A 276 29.39 -1.31 4.83
N ASN A 277 30.54 -1.60 4.24
CA ASN A 277 31.67 -0.70 4.20
C ASN A 277 32.32 -0.72 2.82
N SER A 278 33.08 0.32 2.51
CA SER A 278 33.91 0.33 1.33
C SER A 278 35.31 -0.19 1.68
N PRO A 279 35.83 -1.18 0.95
CA PRO A 279 37.22 -1.58 1.08
C PRO A 279 38.21 -0.54 0.49
N ASN A 280 37.73 0.45 -0.22
CA ASN A 280 38.50 1.58 -0.68
C ASN A 280 38.55 2.65 0.44
N PRO A 281 39.75 2.94 1.03
CA PRO A 281 39.89 3.91 2.11
C PRO A 281 39.54 5.34 1.68
N ASP A 282 39.60 5.65 0.38
CA ASP A 282 39.29 6.96 -0.19
C ASP A 282 37.77 7.13 -0.53
N SER A 283 36.99 6.10 -0.29
CA SER A 283 35.56 6.07 -0.55
C SER A 283 34.76 6.09 0.74
N GLY A 284 33.95 7.12 0.94
CA GLY A 284 32.97 7.17 2.01
C GLY A 284 31.67 6.49 1.57
N LEU A 285 31.31 5.35 2.19
CA LEU A 285 29.99 4.73 2.05
C LEU A 285 29.15 5.05 3.27
N HIS A 286 28.00 5.65 3.04
CA HIS A 286 26.99 5.88 4.09
C HIS A 286 25.71 5.11 3.74
N VAL A 287 25.17 4.39 4.72
CA VAL A 287 23.90 3.65 4.61
C VAL A 287 22.92 4.20 5.62
N ASN A 288 21.78 4.69 5.13
CA ASN A 288 20.69 5.17 5.96
C ASN A 288 19.44 4.30 5.71
N ARG A 289 18.72 3.98 6.79
CA ARG A 289 17.39 3.37 6.68
C ARG A 289 16.36 4.49 6.58
N SER A 290 15.67 4.62 5.41
CA SER A 290 14.74 5.72 5.15
C SER A 290 13.30 5.41 5.51
N VAL A 291 12.82 4.18 5.26
CA VAL A 291 11.43 3.76 5.51
C VAL A 291 11.43 2.38 6.15
N LYS A 292 10.46 2.16 7.04
CA LYS A 292 10.19 0.85 7.62
C LYS A 292 8.69 0.62 7.72
N LEU A 293 8.15 -0.35 6.96
CA LEU A 293 6.87 -0.96 7.26
C LEU A 293 7.14 -2.18 8.15
N PRO A 294 6.56 -2.23 9.34
CA PRO A 294 6.87 -3.28 10.31
C PRO A 294 6.40 -4.65 9.82
N LEU A 295 7.02 -5.70 10.32
CA LEU A 295 6.48 -7.05 10.23
C LEU A 295 5.12 -7.08 10.94
N TRP A 296 4.13 -7.67 10.28
CA TRP A 296 2.85 -7.96 10.88
C TRP A 296 2.61 -9.46 10.87
N GLU A 297 2.57 -10.03 12.06
CA GLU A 297 2.23 -11.44 12.32
C GLU A 297 0.81 -11.49 12.90
N SER A 298 -0.01 -12.41 12.39
CA SER A 298 -1.38 -12.59 12.87
C SER A 298 -1.40 -13.00 14.33
N ASP A 299 -2.23 -12.32 15.11
CA ASP A 299 -2.54 -12.66 16.49
C ASP A 299 -3.95 -13.25 16.64
N GLU A 300 -4.37 -13.52 17.85
CA GLU A 300 -5.70 -14.06 18.17
C GLU A 300 -6.82 -13.06 17.81
N HIS A 301 -6.56 -11.75 17.93
CA HIS A 301 -7.55 -10.73 17.57
C HIS A 301 -7.80 -10.71 16.05
N CYS A 302 -6.75 -10.85 15.25
CA CYS A 302 -6.87 -10.98 13.80
C CYS A 302 -7.62 -12.25 13.40
N LYS A 303 -7.37 -13.38 14.07
CA LYS A 303 -8.07 -14.65 13.81
C LYS A 303 -9.56 -14.56 14.14
N ASN A 304 -9.91 -13.96 15.29
CA ASN A 304 -11.30 -13.76 15.66
C ASN A 304 -12.05 -12.86 14.65
N LEU A 305 -11.39 -11.83 14.12
CA LEU A 305 -11.95 -10.99 13.07
C LEU A 305 -12.10 -11.76 11.75
N TYR A 306 -11.14 -12.64 11.43
CA TYR A 306 -11.23 -13.53 10.29
C TYR A 306 -12.40 -14.51 10.40
N ASP A 307 -12.66 -15.07 11.60
CA ASP A 307 -13.81 -15.93 11.82
C ASP A 307 -15.16 -15.21 11.57
N GLU A 308 -15.25 -13.92 11.89
CA GLU A 308 -16.42 -13.11 11.52
C GLU A 308 -16.52 -12.91 10.00
N LEU A 309 -15.39 -12.75 9.30
CA LEU A 309 -15.37 -12.68 7.85
C LEU A 309 -15.79 -14.02 7.20
N VAL A 310 -15.35 -15.15 7.75
CA VAL A 310 -15.75 -16.49 7.27
C VAL A 310 -17.25 -16.67 7.39
N LYS A 311 -17.84 -16.32 8.53
CA LYS A 311 -19.30 -16.36 8.72
C LYS A 311 -20.05 -15.45 7.73
N ALA A 312 -19.49 -14.26 7.44
CA ALA A 312 -20.03 -13.39 6.41
C ALA A 312 -19.92 -14.01 5.01
N GLY A 313 -18.84 -14.71 4.72
CA GLY A 313 -18.63 -15.46 3.48
C GLY A 313 -19.60 -16.63 3.33
N GLU A 314 -19.83 -17.40 4.39
CA GLU A 314 -20.80 -18.52 4.40
C GLU A 314 -22.21 -18.06 4.03
N GLU A 315 -22.66 -16.90 4.50
CA GLU A 315 -23.95 -16.30 4.13
C GLU A 315 -24.05 -16.00 2.62
N LEU A 316 -22.89 -15.77 1.99
CA LEU A 316 -22.74 -15.49 0.55
C LEU A 316 -22.35 -16.71 -0.28
N SER A 317 -22.24 -17.89 0.35
CA SER A 317 -21.72 -19.11 -0.26
C SER A 317 -20.29 -18.97 -0.83
N LEU A 318 -19.46 -18.18 -0.14
CA LEU A 318 -18.05 -17.97 -0.48
C LEU A 318 -17.16 -18.77 0.48
N GLU A 319 -16.21 -19.53 -0.06
CA GLU A 319 -15.13 -20.12 0.70
C GLU A 319 -13.96 -19.13 0.75
N LEU A 320 -13.53 -18.79 1.97
CA LEU A 320 -12.48 -17.82 2.19
C LEU A 320 -11.27 -18.47 2.82
N ASN A 321 -10.12 -18.32 2.19
CA ASN A 321 -8.82 -18.69 2.71
C ASN A 321 -8.09 -17.46 3.25
N HIS A 322 -7.00 -17.69 3.98
CA HIS A 322 -6.09 -16.63 4.39
C HIS A 322 -4.64 -17.01 4.13
N SER A 323 -3.80 -16.00 3.97
CA SER A 323 -2.36 -16.17 3.78
C SER A 323 -1.57 -15.03 4.41
N THR A 324 -0.25 -15.19 4.44
CA THR A 324 0.69 -14.09 4.68
C THR A 324 1.21 -13.61 3.34
N ALA A 325 1.27 -12.31 3.13
CA ALA A 325 1.71 -11.72 1.87
C ALA A 325 3.03 -10.95 2.01
N GLY A 326 3.78 -10.87 0.93
CA GLY A 326 4.87 -9.91 0.75
C GLY A 326 4.35 -8.50 0.42
N GLY A 327 5.27 -7.56 0.26
CA GLY A 327 4.97 -6.18 -0.08
C GLY A 327 4.39 -5.36 1.08
N GLY A 328 4.33 -4.04 0.87
CA GLY A 328 3.88 -3.09 1.88
C GLY A 328 2.40 -2.73 1.77
N SER A 329 1.74 -2.67 2.92
CA SER A 329 0.34 -2.29 3.07
C SER A 329 0.14 -1.45 4.32
N LEU A 330 -0.99 -0.76 4.41
CA LEU A 330 -1.43 -0.10 5.65
C LEU A 330 -1.70 -1.12 6.77
N GLY A 331 -2.02 -2.37 6.40
CA GLY A 331 -2.15 -3.49 7.33
C GLY A 331 -0.89 -3.81 8.13
N ASN A 332 0.31 -3.57 7.56
CA ASN A 332 1.56 -3.66 8.33
C ASN A 332 1.53 -2.76 9.56
N ILE A 333 0.98 -1.56 9.42
CA ILE A 333 0.98 -0.55 10.50
C ILE A 333 -0.02 -0.93 11.57
N SER A 334 -1.30 -1.16 11.19
CA SER A 334 -2.36 -1.50 12.13
C SER A 334 -2.12 -2.85 12.83
N GLY A 335 -1.73 -3.87 12.06
CA GLY A 335 -1.47 -5.20 12.60
C GLY A 335 -0.27 -5.24 13.54
N ALA A 336 0.83 -4.57 13.22
CA ALA A 336 2.00 -4.47 14.11
C ALA A 336 1.72 -3.67 15.40
N MET A 337 0.66 -2.87 15.44
CA MET A 337 0.17 -2.20 16.65
C MET A 337 -0.77 -3.08 17.49
N GLY A 338 -1.02 -4.33 17.09
CA GLY A 338 -1.91 -5.26 17.79
C GLY A 338 -3.40 -4.96 17.58
N ILE A 339 -3.75 -4.19 16.54
CA ILE A 339 -5.15 -3.95 16.17
C ILE A 339 -5.63 -5.14 15.32
N ALA A 340 -6.80 -5.67 15.64
CA ALA A 340 -7.43 -6.72 14.84
C ALA A 340 -7.58 -6.25 13.39
N THR A 341 -6.76 -6.79 12.49
CA THR A 341 -6.59 -6.31 11.11
C THR A 341 -6.91 -7.41 10.11
N LEU A 342 -7.67 -7.07 9.07
CA LEU A 342 -7.83 -7.86 7.84
C LEU A 342 -7.36 -7.03 6.66
N ASP A 343 -6.56 -7.65 5.79
CA ASP A 343 -6.08 -7.06 4.55
C ASP A 343 -6.45 -7.97 3.36
N GLY A 344 -6.28 -7.50 2.13
CA GLY A 344 -6.70 -8.25 0.95
C GLY A 344 -8.23 -8.29 0.76
N LEU A 345 -8.94 -7.27 1.24
CA LEU A 345 -10.40 -7.19 1.14
C LEU A 345 -10.90 -6.63 -0.18
N GLY A 346 -10.02 -6.18 -1.06
CA GLY A 346 -10.33 -5.63 -2.37
C GLY A 346 -10.65 -6.67 -3.44
N ALA A 347 -10.70 -6.24 -4.70
CA ALA A 347 -11.00 -7.09 -5.85
C ALA A 347 -9.94 -8.16 -6.11
N ARG A 348 -10.33 -9.24 -6.80
CA ARG A 348 -9.39 -10.19 -7.40
C ARG A 348 -8.85 -9.64 -8.70
N GLY A 349 -7.66 -10.05 -9.07
CA GLY A 349 -7.05 -9.67 -10.34
C GLY A 349 -5.56 -10.00 -10.40
N LEU A 350 -4.88 -9.41 -11.34
CA LEU A 350 -3.44 -9.49 -11.46
C LEU A 350 -2.84 -8.09 -11.36
N CYS A 351 -2.13 -7.86 -10.29
CA CYS A 351 -1.06 -6.90 -10.24
C CYS A 351 0.20 -7.76 -10.18
N ASN A 352 1.12 -7.64 -11.16
CA ASN A 352 2.33 -8.47 -11.15
C ASN A 352 3.05 -8.30 -9.81
N GLN A 353 2.97 -9.33 -8.96
CA GLN A 353 3.38 -9.29 -7.55
C GLN A 353 4.90 -9.38 -7.35
N LEU A 354 5.70 -9.13 -8.38
CA LEU A 354 7.12 -8.90 -8.17
C LEU A 354 7.30 -7.59 -7.39
N PRO A 355 8.21 -7.51 -6.43
CA PRO A 355 8.51 -6.28 -5.71
C PRO A 355 8.69 -5.11 -6.69
N GLY A 356 7.83 -4.11 -6.61
CA GLY A 356 7.76 -3.01 -7.57
C GLY A 356 6.97 -3.25 -8.86
N ALA A 357 6.25 -4.36 -9.01
CA ALA A 357 5.60 -4.75 -10.27
C ALA A 357 4.12 -4.37 -10.41
N CYS A 358 3.52 -3.66 -9.44
CA CYS A 358 2.25 -2.94 -9.68
C CYS A 358 2.36 -1.88 -10.81
N ARG A 359 3.56 -1.75 -11.39
CA ARG A 359 3.88 -0.91 -12.56
C ARG A 359 3.68 -1.64 -13.89
N SER A 360 3.17 -2.89 -13.89
CA SER A 360 3.04 -3.61 -15.14
C SER A 360 1.88 -3.05 -15.96
N ARG A 361 2.09 -2.94 -17.27
CA ARG A 361 1.05 -2.61 -18.27
C ARG A 361 -0.09 -3.64 -18.32
N ALA A 362 -0.05 -4.65 -17.45
CA ALA A 362 -0.99 -5.77 -17.38
C ALA A 362 -1.84 -5.76 -16.11
N GLU A 363 -1.89 -4.64 -15.35
CA GLU A 363 -2.78 -4.54 -14.20
C GLU A 363 -4.25 -4.64 -14.64
N TYR A 364 -4.96 -5.62 -14.06
CA TYR A 364 -6.40 -5.78 -14.25
C TYR A 364 -7.08 -6.34 -13.01
N LEU A 365 -8.37 -6.05 -12.86
CA LEU A 365 -9.25 -6.74 -11.93
C LEU A 365 -10.20 -7.70 -12.68
N GLU A 366 -10.70 -8.70 -11.97
CA GLU A 366 -11.77 -9.58 -12.40
C GLU A 366 -13.11 -8.93 -12.07
N ILE A 367 -13.93 -8.71 -13.11
CA ILE A 367 -15.17 -7.92 -13.00
C ILE A 367 -16.16 -8.54 -12.02
N ASP A 368 -16.31 -9.86 -12.02
CA ASP A 368 -17.22 -10.60 -11.14
C ASP A 368 -16.83 -10.46 -9.67
N SER A 369 -15.56 -10.16 -9.38
CA SER A 369 -15.12 -9.89 -8.00
C SER A 369 -15.62 -8.56 -7.43
N LEU A 370 -16.03 -7.59 -8.25
CA LEU A 370 -16.53 -6.30 -7.75
C LEU A 370 -17.81 -6.47 -6.89
N PRO A 371 -18.91 -7.04 -7.40
CA PRO A 371 -20.11 -7.25 -6.59
C PRO A 371 -19.90 -8.26 -5.48
N GLU A 372 -19.08 -9.30 -5.70
CA GLU A 372 -18.77 -10.31 -4.70
C GLU A 372 -18.08 -9.68 -3.47
N ARG A 373 -17.02 -8.89 -3.69
CA ARG A 373 -16.25 -8.25 -2.61
C ARG A 373 -17.05 -7.10 -1.97
N GLY A 374 -17.91 -6.42 -2.73
CA GLY A 374 -18.82 -5.43 -2.21
C GLY A 374 -19.83 -6.04 -1.22
N LYS A 375 -20.44 -7.17 -1.57
CA LYS A 375 -21.34 -7.92 -0.69
C LYS A 375 -20.60 -8.45 0.53
N LEU A 376 -19.42 -8.99 0.37
CA LEU A 376 -18.60 -9.51 1.48
C LEU A 376 -18.24 -8.39 2.48
N MET A 377 -17.83 -7.23 1.99
CA MET A 377 -17.54 -6.07 2.83
C MET A 377 -18.80 -5.58 3.55
N ALA A 378 -19.95 -5.51 2.87
CA ALA A 378 -21.22 -5.12 3.47
C ALA A 378 -21.66 -6.12 4.56
N ALA A 379 -21.55 -7.43 4.30
CA ALA A 379 -21.86 -8.48 5.25
C ALA A 379 -20.97 -8.39 6.50
N LEU A 380 -19.66 -8.18 6.31
CA LEU A 380 -18.73 -8.01 7.42
C LEU A 380 -19.11 -6.78 8.27
N LEU A 381 -19.27 -5.61 7.66
CA LEU A 381 -19.58 -4.36 8.37
C LEU A 381 -20.89 -4.43 9.14
N ALA A 382 -21.90 -5.14 8.64
CA ALA A 382 -23.19 -5.35 9.31
C ALA A 382 -23.10 -6.31 10.52
N ARG A 383 -22.10 -7.18 10.56
CA ARG A 383 -21.88 -8.17 11.64
C ARG A 383 -21.01 -7.63 12.79
N LEU A 384 -20.06 -6.75 12.48
CA LEU A 384 -19.11 -6.23 13.47
C LEU A 384 -19.82 -5.40 14.54
N ASN A 385 -19.59 -5.77 15.82
CA ASN A 385 -20.24 -5.19 16.99
C ASN A 385 -19.25 -4.92 18.16
#